data_f0be73c82f2c256be2d7854c0c6fdd9e
#
_entry.id   f0be73c82f2c256be2d7854c0c6fdd9e
#
_cell.length_a   1.000
_cell.length_b   1.000
_cell.length_c   1.000
_cell.angle_alpha   90.00
_cell.angle_beta   90.00
_cell.angle_gamma   90.00
#
_symmetry.space_group_name_H-M   'P 1'
#
loop_
_entity.id
_entity.type
_entity.pdbx_description
1 polymer ?
#
loop_
_entity_poly.entity_id
_entity_poly.type
_entity_poly.pdbx_seq_one_letter_code
_entity_poly.pdbx_strand_id
1 'polypeptide(L)'
;MITYKQLKEVLDIKQRKAAKRRMALLAKKPSTQKKREKGKLLQWSAKKVHSKATKVVRKFAMQRAAGKDKDISNLTDAEKQRLEIKTDKLMKGGKYKALVKKKEKVVKAKHKEDMIKAKEKKKEE
;
A
#
# COMPACT_ATOMS: atom_id res chain seq x y z
N MET A 1 -24.64 -19.75 -9.12
CA MET A 1 -23.37 -20.42 -9.43
C MET A 1 -22.23 -19.42 -9.39
N ILE A 2 -21.22 -19.66 -8.57
CA ILE A 2 -20.06 -18.76 -8.45
C ILE A 2 -19.18 -18.95 -9.69
N THR A 3 -18.83 -17.86 -10.37
CA THR A 3 -17.93 -17.92 -11.52
C THR A 3 -16.49 -18.22 -11.07
N TYR A 4 -15.68 -18.78 -11.95
CA TYR A 4 -14.26 -19.03 -11.68
C TYR A 4 -13.52 -17.75 -11.27
N LYS A 5 -13.84 -16.64 -11.91
CA LYS A 5 -13.28 -15.32 -11.59
C LYS A 5 -13.60 -14.89 -10.15
N GLN A 6 -14.86 -15.06 -9.72
CA GLN A 6 -15.29 -14.74 -8.35
C GLN A 6 -14.60 -15.63 -7.32
N LEU A 7 -14.48 -16.92 -7.61
CA LEU A 7 -13.78 -17.88 -6.76
C LEU A 7 -12.30 -17.50 -6.61
N LYS A 8 -11.65 -17.14 -7.70
CA LYS A 8 -10.24 -16.70 -7.72
C LYS A 8 -10.05 -15.44 -6.90
N GLU A 9 -10.95 -14.45 -7.01
CA GLU A 9 -10.88 -13.21 -6.24
C GLU A 9 -11.00 -13.46 -4.73
N VAL A 10 -11.90 -14.35 -4.31
CA VAL A 10 -12.06 -14.73 -2.90
C VAL A 10 -10.80 -15.44 -2.37
N LEU A 11 -10.24 -16.35 -3.15
CA LEU A 11 -8.98 -17.04 -2.82
C LEU A 11 -7.83 -16.05 -2.71
N ASP A 12 -7.76 -15.06 -3.60
CA ASP A 12 -6.73 -14.01 -3.57
C ASP A 12 -6.78 -13.20 -2.26
N ILE A 13 -7.97 -12.89 -1.77
CA ILE A 13 -8.14 -12.19 -0.48
C ILE A 13 -7.62 -13.06 0.68
N LYS A 14 -7.97 -14.33 0.71
CA LYS A 14 -7.50 -15.28 1.74
C LYS A 14 -5.99 -15.45 1.68
N GLN A 15 -5.43 -15.57 0.48
CA GLN A 15 -3.99 -15.67 0.26
C GLN A 15 -3.27 -14.40 0.73
N ARG A 16 -3.82 -13.23 0.46
CA ARG A 16 -3.26 -11.95 0.94
C ARG A 16 -3.26 -11.86 2.45
N LYS A 17 -4.32 -12.31 3.12
CA LYS A 17 -4.38 -12.35 4.59
C LYS A 17 -3.32 -13.29 5.18
N ALA A 18 -3.15 -14.47 4.59
CA ALA A 18 -2.13 -15.43 5.00
C ALA A 18 -0.71 -14.87 4.79
N ALA A 19 -0.47 -14.22 3.65
CA ALA A 19 0.80 -13.56 3.35
C ALA A 19 1.10 -12.44 4.34
N LYS A 20 0.09 -11.65 4.71
CA LYS A 20 0.22 -10.58 5.71
C LYS A 20 0.67 -11.12 7.08
N ARG A 21 0.09 -12.24 7.51
CA ARG A 21 0.48 -12.92 8.76
C ARG A 21 1.93 -13.39 8.71
N ARG A 22 2.35 -14.03 7.62
CA ARG A 22 3.73 -14.48 7.41
C ARG A 22 4.71 -13.31 7.44
N MET A 23 4.37 -12.21 6.76
CA MET A 23 5.20 -11.01 6.73
C MET A 23 5.33 -10.37 8.11
N ALA A 24 4.26 -10.38 8.91
CA ALA A 24 4.29 -9.88 10.28
C ALA A 24 5.26 -10.69 11.15
N LEU A 25 5.28 -12.01 10.99
CA LEU A 25 6.21 -12.89 11.70
C LEU A 25 7.66 -12.66 11.24
N LEU A 26 7.88 -12.54 9.93
CA LEU A 26 9.21 -12.27 9.37
C LEU A 26 9.75 -10.91 9.81
N ALA A 27 8.89 -9.92 9.96
CA ALA A 27 9.28 -8.57 10.37
C ALA A 27 9.90 -8.53 11.77
N LYS A 28 9.60 -9.52 12.63
CA LYS A 28 10.15 -9.65 13.98
C LYS A 28 11.56 -10.23 14.00
N LYS A 29 12.02 -10.85 12.90
CA LYS A 29 13.36 -11.45 12.83
C LYS A 29 14.44 -10.37 12.69
N PRO A 30 15.57 -10.46 13.43
CA PRO A 30 16.67 -9.49 13.32
C PRO A 30 17.25 -9.35 11.91
N SER A 31 17.35 -10.45 11.18
CA SER A 31 17.86 -10.44 9.80
C SER A 31 16.98 -9.61 8.86
N THR A 32 15.67 -9.69 9.02
CA THR A 32 14.70 -8.89 8.26
C THR A 32 14.81 -7.41 8.61
N GLN A 33 14.96 -7.08 9.89
CA GLN A 33 15.13 -5.71 10.36
C GLN A 33 16.41 -5.08 9.78
N LYS A 34 17.51 -5.80 9.76
CA LYS A 34 18.76 -5.33 9.14
C LYS A 34 18.59 -5.05 7.64
N LYS A 35 17.91 -5.93 6.91
CA LYS A 35 17.62 -5.74 5.49
C LYS A 35 16.76 -4.50 5.25
N ARG A 36 15.77 -4.26 6.11
CA ARG A 36 14.90 -3.08 6.03
C ARG A 36 15.68 -1.78 6.29
N GLU A 37 16.58 -1.79 7.26
CA GLU A 37 17.45 -0.64 7.55
C GLU A 37 18.34 -0.29 6.37
N LYS A 38 18.97 -1.30 5.75
CA LYS A 38 19.74 -1.11 4.52
C LYS A 38 18.89 -0.55 3.39
N GLY A 39 17.66 -1.07 3.24
CA GLY A 39 16.71 -0.60 2.22
C GLY A 39 16.33 0.86 2.39
N LYS A 40 16.25 1.38 3.61
CA LYS A 40 15.96 2.78 3.90
C LYS A 40 17.04 3.74 3.42
N LEU A 41 18.27 3.25 3.28
CA LEU A 41 19.41 4.05 2.80
C LEU A 41 19.49 4.11 1.27
N LEU A 42 18.68 3.32 0.58
CA LEU A 42 18.68 3.28 -0.89
C LEU A 42 17.66 4.26 -1.45
N GLN A 43 18.06 4.96 -2.50
CA GLN A 43 17.13 5.85 -3.21
C GLN A 43 16.08 5.02 -3.96
N TRP A 44 14.82 5.40 -3.83
CA TRP A 44 13.75 4.73 -4.54
C TRP A 44 13.76 5.08 -6.02
N SER A 45 13.54 4.08 -6.88
CA SER A 45 13.32 4.30 -8.31
C SER A 45 11.99 5.05 -8.54
N ALA A 46 11.85 5.68 -9.70
CA ALA A 46 10.61 6.35 -10.10
C ALA A 46 9.41 5.38 -10.05
N LYS A 47 9.63 4.13 -10.45
CA LYS A 47 8.61 3.09 -10.41
C LYS A 47 8.16 2.78 -8.98
N LYS A 48 9.07 2.74 -8.03
CA LYS A 48 8.75 2.52 -6.60
C LYS A 48 7.99 3.70 -6.00
N VAL A 49 8.40 4.93 -6.32
CA VAL A 49 7.70 6.15 -5.89
C VAL A 49 6.27 6.16 -6.43
N HIS A 50 6.09 5.83 -7.72
CA HIS A 50 4.77 5.73 -8.34
C HIS A 50 3.89 4.68 -7.62
N SER A 51 4.44 3.51 -7.34
CA SER A 51 3.74 2.44 -6.63
C SER A 51 3.30 2.87 -5.23
N LYS A 52 4.15 3.55 -4.48
CA LYS A 52 3.84 4.06 -3.14
C LYS A 52 2.75 5.14 -3.18
N ALA A 53 2.84 6.07 -4.14
CA ALA A 53 1.85 7.12 -4.34
C ALA A 53 0.49 6.52 -4.72
N THR A 54 0.48 5.54 -5.61
CA THR A 54 -0.74 4.83 -6.03
C THR A 54 -1.43 4.16 -4.84
N LYS A 55 -0.66 3.52 -3.95
CA LYS A 55 -1.22 2.90 -2.74
C LYS A 55 -1.89 3.91 -1.82
N VAL A 56 -1.29 5.07 -1.62
CA VAL A 56 -1.86 6.13 -0.77
C VAL A 56 -3.16 6.66 -1.37
N VAL A 57 -3.17 6.96 -2.67
CA VAL A 57 -4.36 7.44 -3.36
C VAL A 57 -5.45 6.37 -3.39
N ARG A 58 -5.08 5.10 -3.57
CA ARG A 58 -6.03 3.99 -3.54
C ARG A 58 -6.73 3.86 -2.18
N LYS A 59 -6.01 4.01 -1.08
CA LYS A 59 -6.60 4.03 0.27
C LYS A 59 -7.62 5.16 0.41
N PHE A 60 -7.29 6.33 -0.07
CA PHE A 60 -8.18 7.48 -0.07
C PHE A 60 -9.44 7.22 -0.89
N ALA A 61 -9.28 6.68 -2.11
CA ALA A 61 -10.39 6.35 -2.99
C ALA A 61 -11.28 5.26 -2.36
N MET A 62 -10.69 4.27 -1.71
CA MET A 62 -11.40 3.20 -1.03
C MET A 62 -12.24 3.74 0.13
N GLN A 63 -11.68 4.62 0.95
CA GLN A 63 -12.39 5.26 2.06
C GLN A 63 -13.55 6.12 1.55
N ARG A 64 -13.35 6.83 0.45
CA ARG A 64 -14.41 7.63 -0.17
C ARG A 64 -15.53 6.77 -0.75
N ALA A 65 -15.21 5.63 -1.35
CA ALA A 65 -16.19 4.69 -1.89
C ALA A 65 -17.00 4.00 -0.78
N ALA A 66 -16.38 3.73 0.37
CA ALA A 66 -17.03 3.12 1.53
C ALA A 66 -17.88 4.12 2.33
N GLY A 67 -17.52 5.42 2.29
CA GLY A 67 -18.10 6.47 3.13
C GLY A 67 -17.12 6.94 4.20
N LYS A 68 -17.20 8.22 4.57
CA LYS A 68 -16.24 8.86 5.49
C LYS A 68 -16.14 8.20 6.87
N ASP A 69 -17.26 7.68 7.37
CA ASP A 69 -17.36 7.17 8.74
C ASP A 69 -17.37 5.64 8.82
N LYS A 70 -17.23 4.94 7.68
CA LYS A 70 -17.18 3.49 7.67
C LYS A 70 -15.79 2.96 7.97
N ASP A 71 -15.74 2.00 8.90
CA ASP A 71 -14.51 1.29 9.23
C ASP A 71 -14.31 0.14 8.23
N ILE A 72 -13.32 0.29 7.34
CA ILE A 72 -13.00 -0.68 6.30
C ILE A 72 -12.50 -2.00 6.91
N SER A 73 -11.86 -1.96 8.09
CA SER A 73 -11.30 -3.14 8.74
C SER A 73 -12.35 -4.14 9.21
N ASN A 74 -13.58 -3.70 9.45
CA ASN A 74 -14.67 -4.54 9.95
C ASN A 74 -15.56 -5.13 8.85
N LEU A 75 -15.24 -4.87 7.59
CA LEU A 75 -16.01 -5.39 6.46
C LEU A 75 -15.77 -6.88 6.24
N THR A 76 -16.82 -7.59 5.79
CA THR A 76 -16.69 -8.99 5.35
C THR A 76 -15.86 -9.07 4.08
N ASP A 77 -15.36 -10.26 3.75
CA ASP A 77 -14.55 -10.47 2.53
C ASP A 77 -15.34 -10.11 1.26
N ALA A 78 -16.63 -10.42 1.21
CA ALA A 78 -17.49 -10.07 0.08
C ALA A 78 -17.65 -8.54 -0.05
N GLU A 79 -17.84 -7.84 1.06
CA GLU A 79 -17.96 -6.38 1.09
C GLU A 79 -16.65 -5.70 0.67
N LYS A 80 -15.50 -6.19 1.13
CA LYS A 80 -14.17 -5.71 0.74
C LYS A 80 -13.95 -5.88 -0.76
N GLN A 81 -14.38 -7.00 -1.32
CA GLN A 81 -14.25 -7.28 -2.74
C GLN A 81 -15.07 -6.31 -3.59
N ARG A 82 -16.32 -6.04 -3.19
CA ARG A 82 -17.18 -5.05 -3.86
C ARG A 82 -16.55 -3.65 -3.76
N LEU A 83 -16.00 -3.31 -2.61
CA LEU A 83 -15.33 -2.05 -2.39
C LEU A 83 -14.09 -1.90 -3.27
N GLU A 84 -13.29 -2.97 -3.42
CA GLU A 84 -12.13 -2.99 -4.30
C GLU A 84 -12.52 -2.75 -5.76
N ILE A 85 -13.61 -3.35 -6.23
CA ILE A 85 -14.12 -3.15 -7.59
C ILE A 85 -14.51 -1.68 -7.81
N LYS A 86 -15.23 -1.07 -6.87
CA LYS A 86 -15.58 0.36 -6.93
C LYS A 86 -14.34 1.24 -6.92
N THR A 87 -13.37 0.91 -6.09
CA THR A 87 -12.09 1.64 -5.99
C THR A 87 -11.32 1.56 -7.31
N ASP A 88 -11.25 0.40 -7.94
CA ASP A 88 -10.59 0.22 -9.24
C ASP A 88 -11.22 1.09 -10.32
N LYS A 89 -12.55 1.21 -10.34
CA LYS A 89 -13.26 2.09 -11.27
C LYS A 89 -12.91 3.56 -11.02
N LEU A 90 -12.84 3.99 -9.76
CA LEU A 90 -12.45 5.35 -9.40
C LEU A 90 -11.01 5.65 -9.82
N MET A 91 -10.09 4.71 -9.60
CA MET A 91 -8.68 4.88 -9.93
C MET A 91 -8.42 5.03 -11.43
N LYS A 92 -9.31 4.56 -12.28
CA LYS A 92 -9.23 4.74 -13.74
C LYS A 92 -9.57 6.15 -14.17
N GLY A 93 -10.23 6.93 -13.32
CA GLY A 93 -10.61 8.33 -13.63
C GLY A 93 -9.41 9.27 -13.67
N GLY A 94 -9.46 10.29 -14.52
CA GLY A 94 -8.39 11.28 -14.65
C GLY A 94 -8.10 12.06 -13.36
N LYS A 95 -9.13 12.29 -12.54
CA LYS A 95 -9.01 12.96 -11.23
C LYS A 95 -8.04 12.21 -10.29
N TYR A 96 -8.19 10.91 -10.19
CA TYR A 96 -7.32 10.08 -9.33
C TYR A 96 -5.92 9.92 -9.91
N LYS A 97 -5.78 9.85 -11.23
CA LYS A 97 -4.46 9.86 -11.89
C LYS A 97 -3.70 11.15 -11.58
N ALA A 98 -4.39 12.29 -11.60
CA ALA A 98 -3.79 13.57 -11.22
C ALA A 98 -3.37 13.58 -9.74
N LEU A 99 -4.18 13.00 -8.85
CA LEU A 99 -3.84 12.86 -7.42
C LEU A 99 -2.61 11.99 -7.23
N VAL A 100 -2.46 10.90 -8.00
CA VAL A 100 -1.27 10.05 -7.96
C VAL A 100 -0.02 10.85 -8.30
N LYS A 101 -0.06 11.67 -9.34
CA LYS A 101 1.07 12.55 -9.73
C LYS A 101 1.45 13.52 -8.61
N LYS A 102 0.46 14.14 -7.97
CA LYS A 102 0.71 15.03 -6.82
C LYS A 102 1.34 14.28 -5.65
N LYS A 103 0.84 13.08 -5.35
CA LYS A 103 1.38 12.26 -4.25
C LYS A 103 2.78 11.74 -4.55
N GLU A 104 3.13 11.50 -5.80
CA GLU A 104 4.49 11.12 -6.18
C GLU A 104 5.50 12.17 -5.73
N LYS A 105 5.20 13.45 -5.92
CA LYS A 105 6.06 14.55 -5.47
C LYS A 105 6.21 14.57 -3.96
N VAL A 106 5.12 14.38 -3.23
CA VAL A 106 5.09 14.34 -1.76
C VAL A 106 5.88 13.14 -1.23
N VAL A 107 5.65 11.95 -1.79
CA VAL A 107 6.34 10.71 -1.42
C VAL A 107 7.84 10.83 -1.66
N LYS A 108 8.23 11.39 -2.80
CA LYS A 108 9.64 11.58 -3.15
C LYS A 108 10.33 12.54 -2.17
N ALA A 109 9.68 13.66 -1.83
CA ALA A 109 10.22 14.62 -0.87
C ALA A 109 10.36 14.00 0.51
N LYS A 110 9.35 13.29 0.98
CA LYS A 110 9.37 12.60 2.27
C LYS A 110 10.47 11.53 2.32
N HIS A 111 10.65 10.78 1.24
CA HIS A 111 11.69 9.77 1.16
C HIS A 111 13.10 10.39 1.26
N LYS A 112 13.32 11.54 0.62
CA LYS A 112 14.59 12.27 0.75
C LYS A 112 14.85 12.68 2.19
N GLU A 113 13.85 13.21 2.89
CA GLU A 113 13.97 13.56 4.31
C GLU A 113 14.29 12.33 5.16
N ASP A 114 13.58 11.22 4.94
CA ASP A 114 13.80 9.97 5.67
C ASP A 114 15.20 9.41 5.42
N MET A 115 15.71 9.52 4.20
CA MET A 115 17.08 9.11 3.86
C MET A 115 18.11 9.96 4.60
N ILE A 116 17.91 11.26 4.65
CA ILE A 116 18.81 12.18 5.36
C ILE A 116 18.85 11.82 6.84
N LYS A 117 17.69 11.65 7.46
CA LYS A 117 17.56 11.25 8.87
C LYS A 117 18.23 9.90 9.15
N ALA A 118 18.05 8.91 8.26
CA ALA A 118 18.65 7.59 8.42
C ALA A 118 20.16 7.63 8.32
N LYS A 119 20.71 8.46 7.42
CA LYS A 119 22.16 8.67 7.28
C LYS A 119 22.74 9.38 8.51
N GLU A 120 22.06 10.39 9.02
CA GLU A 120 22.47 11.10 10.26
C GLU A 120 22.49 10.16 11.46
N LYS A 121 21.45 9.35 11.63
CA LYS A 121 21.36 8.36 12.71
C LYS A 121 22.49 7.32 12.62
N LYS A 122 22.85 6.89 11.42
CA LYS A 122 23.95 5.94 11.20
C LYS A 122 25.31 6.55 11.54
N LYS A 123 25.49 7.85 11.31
CA LYS A 123 26.72 8.57 11.68
C LYS A 123 26.88 8.71 13.20
N GLU A 124 25.78 8.80 13.94
CA GLU A 124 25.80 8.92 15.41
C GLU A 124 26.11 7.58 16.11
N GLU A 125 25.91 6.46 15.41
CA GLU A 125 26.30 5.14 15.91
C GLU A 125 27.77 4.87 15.59
#